data_a8821a493676ad54d9e8b2aded3047d3
#
_entry.id   a8821a493676ad54d9e8b2aded3047d3
#
_cell.length_a   1.000
_cell.length_b   1.000
_cell.length_c   1.000
_cell.angle_alpha   90.00
_cell.angle_beta   90.00
_cell.angle_gamma   90.00
#
_symmetry.space_group_name_H-M   'P 1'
#
loop_
_entity.id
_entity.type
_entity.pdbx_description
1 polymer ?
#
loop_
_entity_poly.entity_id
_entity_poly.type
_entity_poly.pdbx_seq_one_letter_code
_entity_poly.pdbx_strand_id
1 'polypeptide(L)'
;MLELDKTTFEPEVLQAPCKVVVDFYGDGCVPCAALMPHVHEFAEKYASDTLKFCALNTTKARRLAIGQKILGLPVIAVYENGEMIYSCVKD
;
A
#
# COMPACT_ATOMS: atom_id res chain seq x y z
N MET A 1 -7.10 -2.03 -8.69
CA MET A 1 -6.22 -2.00 -7.51
C MET A 1 -6.84 -2.87 -6.41
N LEU A 2 -6.05 -3.73 -5.79
CA LEU A 2 -6.54 -4.69 -4.81
C LEU A 2 -6.63 -4.04 -3.43
N GLU A 3 -7.82 -4.12 -2.81
CA GLU A 3 -7.99 -3.67 -1.44
C GLU A 3 -7.61 -4.81 -0.49
N LEU A 4 -6.62 -4.56 0.37
CA LEU A 4 -6.11 -5.54 1.32
C LEU A 4 -6.76 -5.36 2.69
N ASP A 5 -6.61 -6.38 3.54
CA ASP A 5 -6.91 -6.30 4.95
C ASP A 5 -5.78 -6.96 5.75
N LYS A 6 -5.94 -7.02 7.07
CA LYS A 6 -4.89 -7.57 7.93
C LYS A 6 -4.61 -9.05 7.69
N THR A 7 -5.54 -9.78 7.04
CA THR A 7 -5.36 -11.21 6.75
C THR A 7 -4.79 -11.46 5.36
N THR A 8 -4.92 -10.51 4.44
CA THR A 8 -4.48 -10.68 3.05
C THR A 8 -3.16 -10.00 2.74
N PHE A 9 -2.68 -9.09 3.59
CA PHE A 9 -1.44 -8.37 3.35
C PHE A 9 -0.24 -9.33 3.15
N GLU A 10 -0.04 -10.27 4.05
CA GLU A 10 1.08 -11.19 3.95
C GLU A 10 1.07 -12.00 2.66
N PRO A 11 -0.01 -12.75 2.33
CA PRO A 11 0.00 -13.54 1.10
C PRO A 11 0.04 -12.69 -0.17
N GLU A 12 -0.60 -11.53 -0.18
CA GLU A 12 -0.70 -10.72 -1.40
C GLU A 12 0.49 -9.79 -1.63
N VAL A 13 1.20 -9.41 -0.56
CA VAL A 13 2.31 -8.48 -0.64
C VAL A 13 3.64 -9.15 -0.33
N LEU A 14 3.77 -9.75 0.85
CA LEU A 14 5.04 -10.31 1.30
C LEU A 14 5.42 -11.58 0.56
N GLN A 15 4.43 -12.34 0.08
CA GLN A 15 4.65 -13.57 -0.66
C GLN A 15 4.42 -13.41 -2.17
N ALA A 16 4.24 -12.19 -2.64
CA ALA A 16 4.01 -11.92 -4.05
C ALA A 16 5.28 -12.20 -4.86
N PRO A 17 5.14 -12.79 -6.07
CA PRO A 17 6.29 -13.07 -6.94
C PRO A 17 6.72 -11.85 -7.77
N CYS A 18 6.09 -10.70 -7.58
CA CYS A 18 6.35 -9.48 -8.33
C CYS A 18 6.52 -8.30 -7.38
N LYS A 19 6.89 -7.13 -7.93
CA LYS A 19 6.88 -5.88 -7.16
C LYS A 19 5.46 -5.50 -6.82
N VAL A 20 5.26 -4.97 -5.62
CA VAL A 20 3.94 -4.55 -5.14
C VAL A 20 4.03 -3.12 -4.61
N VAL A 21 3.18 -2.26 -5.14
CA VAL A 21 2.99 -0.90 -4.63
C VAL A 21 1.82 -0.94 -3.66
N VAL A 22 2.01 -0.46 -2.44
CA VAL A 22 0.95 -0.43 -1.42
C VAL A 22 0.70 1.01 -0.99
N ASP A 23 -0.55 1.44 -1.12
CA ASP A 23 -1.02 2.72 -0.61
C ASP A 23 -1.60 2.48 0.79
N PHE A 24 -0.87 2.92 1.82
CA PHE A 24 -1.35 2.88 3.18
C PHE A 24 -2.13 4.14 3.47
N TYR A 25 -3.41 3.98 3.84
CA TYR A 25 -4.30 5.10 4.11
C TYR A 25 -5.07 4.83 5.40
N GLY A 26 -5.95 5.73 5.80
CA GLY A 26 -6.75 5.57 7.01
C GLY A 26 -8.06 6.33 6.92
N ASP A 27 -8.99 5.97 7.79
CA ASP A 27 -10.28 6.65 7.91
C ASP A 27 -10.05 8.09 8.39
N GLY A 28 -10.75 9.03 7.77
CA GLY A 28 -10.64 10.45 8.15
C GLY A 28 -9.36 11.14 7.71
N CYS A 29 -8.50 10.46 6.98
CA CYS A 29 -7.26 11.05 6.47
C CYS A 29 -7.53 11.83 5.19
N VAL A 30 -7.59 13.16 5.29
CA VAL A 30 -7.89 14.03 4.14
C VAL A 30 -6.81 13.91 3.04
N PRO A 31 -5.51 14.00 3.35
CA PRO A 31 -4.51 13.86 2.29
C PRO A 31 -4.50 12.46 1.67
N CYS A 32 -4.88 11.42 2.42
CA CYS A 32 -5.04 10.08 1.86
C CYS A 32 -6.13 10.06 0.79
N ALA A 33 -7.28 10.65 1.09
CA ALA A 33 -8.41 10.73 0.16
C ALA A 33 -8.04 11.53 -1.08
N ALA A 34 -7.28 12.61 -0.93
CA ALA A 34 -6.83 13.43 -2.05
C ALA A 34 -5.85 12.69 -2.96
N LEU A 35 -5.02 11.81 -2.39
CA LEU A 35 -4.04 11.05 -3.14
C LEU A 35 -4.64 9.85 -3.88
N MET A 36 -5.70 9.25 -3.33
CA MET A 36 -6.26 7.99 -3.82
C MET A 36 -6.60 7.99 -5.32
N PRO A 37 -7.25 9.03 -5.89
CA PRO A 37 -7.53 9.04 -7.33
C PRO A 37 -6.27 8.97 -8.18
N HIS A 38 -5.19 9.58 -7.73
CA HIS A 38 -3.91 9.56 -8.46
C HIS A 38 -3.29 8.16 -8.42
N VAL A 39 -3.38 7.48 -7.28
CA VAL A 39 -2.87 6.10 -7.16
C VAL A 39 -3.67 5.16 -8.05
N HIS A 40 -5.00 5.29 -8.08
CA HIS A 40 -5.86 4.51 -8.98
C HIS A 40 -5.48 4.74 -10.45
N GLU A 41 -5.23 5.97 -10.82
CA GLU A 41 -4.84 6.33 -12.19
C GLU A 41 -3.51 5.68 -12.56
N PHE A 42 -2.52 5.73 -11.65
CA PHE A 42 -1.24 5.05 -11.87
C PHE A 42 -1.41 3.54 -11.95
N ALA A 43 -2.29 2.97 -11.12
CA ALA A 43 -2.55 1.54 -11.15
C ALA A 43 -3.13 1.11 -12.51
N GLU A 44 -4.09 1.86 -13.04
CA GLU A 44 -4.65 1.58 -14.35
C GLU A 44 -3.60 1.66 -15.46
N LYS A 45 -2.66 2.59 -15.33
CA LYS A 45 -1.66 2.85 -16.37
C LYS A 45 -0.49 1.88 -16.32
N TYR A 46 -0.05 1.49 -15.12
CA TYR A 46 1.21 0.76 -14.94
C TYR A 46 1.08 -0.64 -14.36
N ALA A 47 -0.10 -1.06 -13.89
CA ALA A 47 -0.26 -2.42 -13.38
C ALA A 47 0.00 -3.43 -14.49
N SER A 48 0.72 -4.51 -14.13
CA SER A 48 1.10 -5.55 -15.07
C SER A 48 1.36 -6.84 -14.29
N ASP A 49 1.80 -7.89 -14.99
CA ASP A 49 2.17 -9.15 -14.35
C ASP A 49 3.37 -8.99 -13.42
N THR A 50 4.16 -7.94 -13.59
CA THR A 50 5.37 -7.69 -12.80
C THR A 50 5.24 -6.54 -11.83
N LEU A 51 4.11 -5.82 -11.83
CA LEU A 51 3.87 -4.69 -10.93
C LEU A 51 2.41 -4.69 -10.48
N LYS A 52 2.20 -4.97 -9.20
CA LYS A 52 0.89 -5.08 -8.57
C LYS A 52 0.63 -3.84 -7.73
N PHE A 53 -0.60 -3.35 -7.74
CA PHE A 53 -1.01 -2.19 -6.93
C PHE A 53 -2.06 -2.62 -5.93
N CYS A 54 -1.85 -2.25 -4.67
CA CYS A 54 -2.73 -2.59 -3.55
C CYS A 54 -2.95 -1.37 -2.66
N ALA A 55 -3.99 -1.43 -1.84
CA ALA A 55 -4.26 -0.43 -0.83
C ALA A 55 -4.62 -1.11 0.48
N LEU A 56 -4.21 -0.53 1.60
CA LEU A 56 -4.50 -1.05 2.93
C LEU A 56 -4.97 0.08 3.85
N ASN A 57 -6.16 -0.11 4.44
CA ASN A 57 -6.69 0.82 5.42
C ASN A 57 -6.06 0.50 6.79
N THR A 58 -5.14 1.35 7.23
CA THR A 58 -4.39 1.14 8.48
C THR A 58 -5.25 1.29 9.72
N THR A 59 -6.38 1.99 9.63
CA THR A 59 -7.31 2.13 10.75
C THR A 59 -7.83 0.76 11.19
N LYS A 60 -7.96 -0.16 10.25
CA LYS A 60 -8.43 -1.53 10.49
C LYS A 60 -7.30 -2.55 10.61
N ALA A 61 -6.05 -2.09 10.56
CA ALA A 61 -4.88 -2.96 10.58
C ALA A 61 -3.70 -2.26 11.27
N ARG A 62 -3.94 -1.71 12.45
CA ARG A 62 -2.97 -0.86 13.16
C ARG A 62 -1.68 -1.56 13.53
N ARG A 63 -1.79 -2.79 14.04
CA ARG A 63 -0.60 -3.56 14.44
C ARG A 63 0.26 -3.90 13.23
N LEU A 64 -0.38 -4.26 12.14
CA LEU A 64 0.31 -4.54 10.89
C LEU A 64 1.05 -3.29 10.41
N ALA A 65 0.39 -2.14 10.41
CA ALA A 65 0.98 -0.88 9.99
C ALA A 65 2.21 -0.54 10.83
N ILE A 66 2.12 -0.68 12.15
CA ILE A 66 3.25 -0.43 13.05
C ILE A 66 4.38 -1.40 12.76
N GLY A 67 4.08 -2.68 12.53
CA GLY A 67 5.07 -3.69 12.18
C GLY A 67 5.79 -3.40 10.87
N GLN A 68 5.12 -2.72 9.94
CA GLN A 68 5.72 -2.27 8.68
C GLN A 68 6.34 -0.88 8.79
N LYS A 69 6.37 -0.31 10.01
CA LYS A 69 6.94 1.02 10.30
C LYS A 69 6.20 2.16 9.59
N ILE A 70 4.89 1.98 9.42
CA ILE A 70 4.03 3.00 8.84
C ILE A 70 3.52 3.88 9.99
N LEU A 71 4.19 5.00 10.21
CA LEU A 71 3.92 5.87 11.36
C LEU A 71 3.19 7.16 11.01
N GLY A 72 3.02 7.44 9.73
CA GLY A 72 2.28 8.58 9.23
C GLY A 72 1.44 8.17 8.03
N LEU A 73 0.56 9.04 7.55
CA LEU A 73 -0.30 8.76 6.41
C LEU A 73 -0.44 9.99 5.53
N PRO A 74 -0.62 9.83 4.22
CA PRO A 74 -0.51 8.56 3.50
C PRO A 74 0.94 8.13 3.32
N VAL A 75 1.15 6.84 3.14
CA VAL A 75 2.45 6.28 2.77
C VAL A 75 2.28 5.42 1.54
N ILE A 76 3.11 5.66 0.54
CA ILE A 76 3.21 4.79 -0.62
C ILE A 76 4.50 4.00 -0.45
N ALA A 77 4.39 2.68 -0.43
CA ALA A 77 5.54 1.79 -0.27
C ALA A 77 5.62 0.82 -1.43
N VAL A 78 6.84 0.41 -1.74
CA VAL A 78 7.10 -0.61 -2.76
C VAL A 78 7.78 -1.80 -2.09
N TYR A 79 7.24 -2.98 -2.33
CA TYR A 79 7.77 -4.23 -1.80
C TYR A 79 8.30 -5.10 -2.94
N GLU A 80 9.39 -5.81 -2.66
CA GLU A 80 9.94 -6.80 -3.58
C GLU A 80 10.55 -7.94 -2.76
N ASN A 81 10.18 -9.17 -3.10
CA ASN A 81 10.66 -10.35 -2.40
C ASN A 81 10.41 -10.31 -0.88
N GLY A 82 9.26 -9.78 -0.49
CA GLY A 82 8.86 -9.70 0.92
C GLY A 82 9.48 -8.56 1.70
N GLU A 83 10.23 -7.67 1.03
CA GLU A 83 10.91 -6.55 1.70
C GLU A 83 10.43 -5.21 1.14
N MET A 84 10.27 -4.25 2.04
CA MET A 84 10.00 -2.87 1.64
C MET A 84 11.29 -2.25 1.10
N ILE A 85 11.33 -1.99 -0.21
CA ILE A 85 12.51 -1.43 -0.86
C ILE A 85 12.43 0.09 -1.03
N TYR A 86 11.24 0.66 -0.83
CA TYR A 86 11.04 2.10 -0.96
C TYR A 86 9.78 2.51 -0.20
N SER A 87 9.80 3.68 0.38
CA SER A 87 8.60 4.28 0.95
C SER A 87 8.67 5.80 0.85
N CYS A 88 7.51 6.41 0.70
CA CYS A 88 7.37 7.86 0.60
C CYS A 88 6.16 8.30 1.40
N VAL A 89 6.36 9.27 2.29
CA VAL A 89 5.28 9.87 3.06
C VAL A 89 4.88 11.16 2.37
N LYS A 90 3.59 11.32 2.13
CA LYS A 90 3.06 12.53 1.52
C LYS A 90 2.84 13.59 2.62
N ASP A 91 3.48 14.72 2.48
CA ASP A 91 3.29 15.86 3.38
C ASP A 91 2.05 16.67 3.01
#